data_05fa7b77360eed8a4883972a9eade56a
#
_entry.id   05fa7b77360eed8a4883972a9eade56a
#
_cell.length_a   1.000
_cell.length_b   1.000
_cell.length_c   1.000
_cell.angle_alpha   90.00
_cell.angle_beta   90.00
_cell.angle_gamma   90.00
#
_symmetry.space_group_name_H-M   'P 1'
#
loop_
_entity.id
_entity.type
_entity.pdbx_description
1 polymer ?
#
loop_
_entity_poly.entity_id
_entity_poly.type
_entity_poly.pdbx_seq_one_letter_code
_entity_poly.pdbx_strand_id
1 'polypeptide(L)'
;MIRAVLDPGVLVAALLSSQGAPAQLVRLLVKGRFQLVLSPKLLEETEQVLKRPKFRDHVNLEEVQDYLAFLVRWGELVPDPPESPGLCPDPGDDYLVALARASRARVLVSGDRHLLGLSHPEPPVLTPRAFLELLESLGPQA
;
A
#
# COMPACT_ATOMS: atom_id res chain seq x y z
N MET A 1 10.02 6.34 12.74
CA MET A 1 9.89 5.55 11.50
C MET A 1 8.71 6.05 10.69
N ILE A 2 8.87 6.20 9.40
CA ILE A 2 7.80 6.67 8.52
C ILE A 2 6.69 5.62 8.44
N ARG A 3 5.45 6.06 8.67
CA ARG A 3 4.26 5.23 8.47
C ARG A 3 3.72 5.51 7.09
N ALA A 4 3.39 4.48 6.33
CA ALA A 4 2.91 4.59 4.96
C ALA A 4 1.75 3.63 4.71
N VAL A 5 0.80 4.08 3.88
CA VAL A 5 -0.25 3.23 3.32
C VAL A 5 0.13 2.97 1.87
N LEU A 6 0.17 1.70 1.47
CA LEU A 6 0.37 1.30 0.08
C LEU A 6 -0.98 0.81 -0.45
N ASP A 7 -1.41 1.32 -1.60
CA ASP A 7 -2.71 0.91 -2.14
C ASP A 7 -2.69 -0.55 -2.63
N PRO A 8 -3.86 -1.16 -2.88
CA PRO A 8 -3.92 -2.55 -3.34
C PRO A 8 -3.10 -2.79 -4.61
N GLY A 9 -3.10 -1.86 -5.55
CA GLY A 9 -2.34 -2.00 -6.80
C GLY A 9 -0.84 -2.13 -6.56
N VAL A 10 -0.31 -1.35 -5.61
CA VAL A 10 1.11 -1.43 -5.24
C VAL A 10 1.42 -2.75 -4.56
N LEU A 11 0.58 -3.18 -3.62
CA LEU A 11 0.76 -4.45 -2.91
C LEU A 11 0.71 -5.65 -3.87
N VAL A 12 -0.23 -5.60 -4.83
CA VAL A 12 -0.37 -6.64 -5.85
C VAL A 12 0.87 -6.67 -6.75
N ALA A 13 1.32 -5.51 -7.23
CA ALA A 13 2.49 -5.41 -8.10
C ALA A 13 3.75 -5.96 -7.41
N ALA A 14 3.88 -5.75 -6.11
CA ALA A 14 5.03 -6.25 -5.35
C ALA A 14 5.12 -7.77 -5.36
N LEU A 15 3.99 -8.46 -5.36
CA LEU A 15 3.97 -9.92 -5.42
C LEU A 15 4.20 -10.44 -6.84
N LEU A 16 3.58 -9.79 -7.83
CA LEU A 16 3.59 -10.28 -9.21
C LEU A 16 4.93 -10.04 -9.93
N SER A 17 5.73 -9.09 -9.50
CA SER A 17 7.03 -8.80 -10.11
C SER A 17 8.08 -8.52 -9.05
N SER A 18 9.17 -9.26 -9.12
CA SER A 18 10.31 -9.09 -8.20
C SER A 18 11.22 -7.91 -8.59
N GLN A 19 11.02 -7.30 -9.75
CA GLN A 19 11.95 -6.32 -10.31
C GLN A 19 11.58 -4.86 -10.08
N GLY A 20 10.33 -4.55 -9.86
CA GLY A 20 9.87 -3.17 -9.80
C GLY A 20 10.04 -2.50 -8.43
N ALA A 21 9.74 -1.22 -8.38
CA ALA A 21 9.78 -0.44 -7.15
C ALA A 21 8.86 -1.01 -6.05
N PRO A 22 7.64 -1.50 -6.36
CA PRO A 22 6.80 -2.11 -5.31
C PRO A 22 7.49 -3.27 -4.58
N ALA A 23 8.15 -4.17 -5.31
CA ALA A 23 8.87 -5.28 -4.68
C ALA A 23 10.05 -4.80 -3.82
N GLN A 24 10.74 -3.76 -4.28
CA GLN A 24 11.82 -3.16 -3.50
C GLN A 24 11.30 -2.55 -2.20
N LEU A 25 10.11 -1.94 -2.23
CA LEU A 25 9.49 -1.40 -1.01
C LEU A 25 9.19 -2.51 -0.01
N VAL A 26 8.68 -3.65 -0.48
CA VAL A 26 8.43 -4.80 0.41
C VAL A 26 9.73 -5.32 1.03
N ARG A 27 10.81 -5.35 0.28
CA ARG A 27 12.12 -5.72 0.83
C ARG A 27 12.58 -4.74 1.92
N LEU A 28 12.36 -3.43 1.70
CA LEU A 28 12.68 -2.41 2.71
C LEU A 28 11.79 -2.53 3.95
N LEU A 29 10.52 -2.94 3.77
CA LEU A 29 9.64 -3.20 4.90
C LEU A 29 10.22 -4.27 5.82
N VAL A 30 10.68 -5.38 5.25
CA VAL A 30 11.29 -6.47 6.03
C VAL A 30 12.58 -6.00 6.73
N LYS A 31 13.29 -5.05 6.13
CA LYS A 31 14.48 -4.46 6.74
C LYS A 31 14.17 -3.40 7.78
N GLY A 32 12.89 -3.13 8.06
CA GLY A 32 12.49 -2.16 9.07
C GLY A 32 12.67 -0.70 8.66
N ARG A 33 12.68 -0.41 7.37
CA ARG A 33 12.93 0.95 6.87
C ARG A 33 11.70 1.85 6.90
N PHE A 34 10.52 1.28 7.01
CA PHE A 34 9.27 2.02 7.21
C PHE A 34 8.23 1.10 7.85
N GLN A 35 7.15 1.72 8.34
CA GLN A 35 6.01 1.02 8.94
C GLN A 35 4.87 0.96 7.93
N LEU A 36 4.48 -0.24 7.51
CA LEU A 36 3.33 -0.43 6.63
C LEU A 36 2.04 -0.46 7.45
N VAL A 37 1.09 0.41 7.12
CA VAL A 37 -0.22 0.43 7.76
C VAL A 37 -1.20 -0.36 6.90
N LEU A 38 -1.92 -1.28 7.52
CA LEU A 38 -2.92 -2.13 6.88
C LEU A 38 -4.25 -1.99 7.61
N SER A 39 -5.34 -2.25 6.89
CA SER A 39 -6.67 -2.38 7.49
C SER A 39 -7.36 -3.60 6.90
N PRO A 40 -8.44 -4.10 7.54
CA PRO A 40 -9.20 -5.23 6.99
C PRO A 40 -9.67 -4.98 5.57
N LYS A 41 -10.18 -3.79 5.27
CA LYS A 41 -10.66 -3.46 3.92
C LYS A 41 -9.52 -3.47 2.90
N LEU A 42 -8.36 -2.91 3.24
CA LEU A 42 -7.20 -2.90 2.36
C LEU A 42 -6.73 -4.32 2.03
N LEU A 43 -6.68 -5.18 3.03
CA LEU A 43 -6.31 -6.59 2.83
C LEU A 43 -7.34 -7.32 1.97
N GLU A 44 -8.63 -7.08 2.21
CA GLU A 44 -9.70 -7.70 1.41
C GLU A 44 -9.62 -7.28 -0.06
N GLU A 45 -9.42 -6.01 -0.35
CA GLU A 45 -9.30 -5.54 -1.73
C GLU A 45 -8.04 -6.10 -2.40
N THR A 46 -6.93 -6.16 -1.69
CA THR A 46 -5.70 -6.78 -2.20
C THR A 46 -5.94 -8.25 -2.55
N GLU A 47 -6.61 -8.98 -1.68
CA GLU A 47 -6.97 -10.38 -1.92
C GLU A 47 -7.86 -10.52 -3.15
N GLN A 48 -8.91 -9.70 -3.27
CA GLN A 48 -9.83 -9.75 -4.40
C GLN A 48 -9.12 -9.49 -5.73
N VAL A 49 -8.20 -8.53 -5.77
CA VAL A 49 -7.44 -8.25 -6.98
C VAL A 49 -6.53 -9.43 -7.34
N LEU A 50 -5.83 -10.00 -6.36
CA LEU A 50 -4.94 -11.15 -6.60
C LEU A 50 -5.69 -12.39 -7.07
N LYS A 51 -6.97 -12.54 -6.73
CA LYS A 51 -7.79 -13.67 -7.15
C LYS A 51 -8.41 -13.50 -8.53
N ARG A 52 -8.20 -12.40 -9.20
CA ARG A 52 -8.73 -12.19 -10.55
C ARG A 52 -8.18 -13.25 -11.51
N PRO A 53 -9.01 -13.76 -12.45
CA PRO A 53 -8.59 -14.83 -13.38
C PRO A 53 -7.31 -14.53 -14.13
N LYS A 54 -7.05 -13.27 -14.47
CA LYS A 54 -5.85 -12.88 -15.22
C LYS A 54 -4.54 -13.15 -14.49
N PHE A 55 -4.59 -13.35 -13.16
CA PHE A 55 -3.39 -13.59 -12.35
C PHE A 55 -3.20 -15.07 -11.97
N ARG A 56 -4.13 -15.96 -12.35
CA ARG A 56 -4.07 -17.38 -11.94
C ARG A 56 -2.83 -18.12 -12.43
N ASP A 57 -2.28 -17.72 -13.57
CA ASP A 57 -1.07 -18.34 -14.11
C ASP A 57 0.19 -17.83 -13.40
N HIS A 58 0.07 -16.75 -12.62
CA HIS A 58 1.19 -16.11 -11.93
C HIS A 58 1.21 -16.42 -10.44
N VAL A 59 0.04 -16.61 -9.83
CA VAL A 59 -0.08 -16.81 -8.40
C VAL A 59 -1.29 -17.70 -8.11
N ASN A 60 -1.09 -18.73 -7.27
CA ASN A 60 -2.17 -19.61 -6.85
C ASN A 60 -2.79 -19.13 -5.53
N LEU A 61 -3.90 -19.75 -5.13
CA LEU A 61 -4.64 -19.33 -3.92
C LEU A 61 -3.81 -19.48 -2.65
N GLU A 62 -2.99 -20.51 -2.56
CA GLU A 62 -2.11 -20.70 -1.41
C GLU A 62 -1.09 -19.57 -1.29
N GLU A 63 -0.47 -19.19 -2.42
CA GLU A 63 0.47 -18.07 -2.45
C GLU A 63 -0.20 -16.75 -2.07
N VAL A 64 -1.46 -16.54 -2.47
CA VAL A 64 -2.21 -15.35 -2.07
C VAL A 64 -2.37 -15.31 -0.55
N GLN A 65 -2.79 -16.42 0.06
CA GLN A 65 -2.97 -16.48 1.51
C GLN A 65 -1.65 -16.29 2.26
N ASP A 66 -0.58 -16.88 1.76
CA ASP A 66 0.75 -16.73 2.35
C ASP A 66 1.22 -15.26 2.29
N TYR A 67 0.94 -14.59 1.18
CA TYR A 67 1.30 -13.19 1.02
C TYR A 67 0.52 -12.27 1.98
N LEU A 68 -0.79 -12.51 2.12
CA LEU A 68 -1.60 -11.72 3.05
C LEU A 68 -1.11 -11.91 4.48
N ALA A 69 -0.79 -13.15 4.86
CA ALA A 69 -0.23 -13.45 6.19
C ALA A 69 1.13 -12.75 6.39
N PHE A 70 1.96 -12.73 5.36
CA PHE A 70 3.24 -12.02 5.36
C PHE A 70 3.03 -10.52 5.59
N LEU A 71 2.08 -9.90 4.90
CA LEU A 71 1.79 -8.48 5.08
C LEU A 71 1.34 -8.17 6.50
N VAL A 72 0.46 -9.00 7.07
CA VAL A 72 0.00 -8.83 8.46
C VAL A 72 1.16 -8.98 9.45
N ARG A 73 2.06 -9.92 9.18
CA ARG A 73 3.21 -10.14 10.06
C ARG A 73 4.15 -8.93 10.10
N TRP A 74 4.42 -8.32 8.95
CA TRP A 74 5.41 -7.25 8.86
C TRP A 74 4.80 -5.85 8.94
N GLY A 75 3.48 -5.73 8.71
CA GLY A 75 2.77 -4.47 8.80
C GLY A 75 2.09 -4.28 10.15
N GLU A 76 1.39 -3.18 10.28
CA GLU A 76 0.55 -2.88 11.43
C GLU A 76 -0.89 -2.86 10.99
N LEU A 77 -1.69 -3.81 11.49
CA LEU A 77 -3.11 -3.88 11.19
C LEU A 77 -3.86 -2.96 12.13
N VAL A 78 -4.56 -1.98 11.57
CA VAL A 78 -5.39 -1.04 12.31
C VAL A 78 -6.84 -1.17 11.86
N PRO A 79 -7.82 -0.77 12.70
CA PRO A 79 -9.23 -0.79 12.29
C PRO A 79 -9.48 0.10 11.08
N ASP A 80 -10.47 -0.27 10.26
CA ASP A 80 -10.92 0.62 9.19
C ASP A 80 -11.51 1.88 9.80
N PRO A 81 -11.15 3.07 9.28
CA PRO A 81 -11.74 4.32 9.76
C PRO A 81 -13.19 4.43 9.28
N PRO A 82 -13.99 5.33 9.89
CA PRO A 82 -15.31 5.63 9.36
C PRO A 82 -15.25 6.11 7.91
N GLU A 83 -16.31 5.87 7.15
CA GLU A 83 -16.41 6.34 5.77
C GLU A 83 -16.29 7.86 5.70
N SER A 84 -15.52 8.33 4.71
CA SER A 84 -15.29 9.76 4.48
C SER A 84 -15.49 10.04 2.99
N PRO A 85 -16.76 10.14 2.54
CA PRO A 85 -17.05 10.33 1.12
C PRO A 85 -16.52 11.66 0.61
N GLY A 86 -16.22 11.72 -0.69
CA GLY A 86 -15.83 12.94 -1.36
C GLY A 86 -14.36 13.32 -1.25
N LEU A 87 -13.50 12.42 -0.76
CA LEU A 87 -12.06 12.68 -0.67
C LEU A 87 -11.34 12.50 -2.00
N CYS A 88 -11.86 11.66 -2.87
CA CYS A 88 -11.24 11.30 -4.15
C CYS A 88 -12.26 11.33 -5.29
N PRO A 89 -11.80 11.53 -6.55
CA PRO A 89 -12.69 11.42 -7.71
C PRO A 89 -13.36 10.05 -7.81
N ASP A 90 -12.63 8.97 -7.49
CA ASP A 90 -13.19 7.64 -7.38
C ASP A 90 -13.57 7.38 -5.92
N PRO A 91 -14.89 7.21 -5.61
CA PRO A 91 -15.31 6.95 -4.24
C PRO A 91 -14.70 5.69 -3.63
N GLY A 92 -14.33 4.71 -4.46
CA GLY A 92 -13.68 3.49 -3.98
C GLY A 92 -12.32 3.73 -3.33
N ASP A 93 -11.68 4.86 -3.61
CA ASP A 93 -10.36 5.21 -3.06
C ASP A 93 -10.43 6.07 -1.81
N ASP A 94 -11.63 6.55 -1.44
CA ASP A 94 -11.80 7.42 -0.27
C ASP A 94 -11.27 6.77 1.02
N TYR A 95 -11.45 5.46 1.18
CA TYR A 95 -11.01 4.78 2.39
C TYR A 95 -9.48 4.79 2.54
N LEU A 96 -8.74 4.82 1.43
CA LEU A 96 -7.26 4.87 1.49
C LEU A 96 -6.79 6.18 2.09
N VAL A 97 -7.38 7.28 1.67
CA VAL A 97 -7.05 8.60 2.21
C VAL A 97 -7.49 8.68 3.68
N ALA A 98 -8.70 8.19 3.99
CA ALA A 98 -9.19 8.15 5.36
C ALA A 98 -8.29 7.31 6.27
N LEU A 99 -7.85 6.14 5.78
CA LEU A 99 -6.94 5.27 6.52
C LEU A 99 -5.60 5.97 6.78
N ALA A 100 -5.03 6.61 5.76
CA ALA A 100 -3.77 7.31 5.90
C ALA A 100 -3.86 8.43 6.93
N ARG A 101 -4.96 9.19 6.92
CA ARG A 101 -5.18 10.26 7.90
C ARG A 101 -5.37 9.72 9.31
N ALA A 102 -6.23 8.72 9.47
CA ALA A 102 -6.54 8.16 10.79
C ALA A 102 -5.31 7.50 11.43
N SER A 103 -4.46 6.87 10.64
CA SER A 103 -3.26 6.20 11.13
C SER A 103 -2.06 7.13 11.24
N ARG A 104 -2.21 8.40 10.85
CA ARG A 104 -1.12 9.39 10.82
C ARG A 104 0.02 8.96 9.89
N ALA A 105 -0.32 8.34 8.77
CA ALA A 105 0.68 7.99 7.77
C ALA A 105 1.27 9.27 7.16
N ARG A 106 2.57 9.23 6.88
CA ARG A 106 3.28 10.35 6.25
C ARG A 106 3.05 10.39 4.76
N VAL A 107 2.64 9.25 4.17
CA VAL A 107 2.50 9.14 2.73
C VAL A 107 1.48 8.04 2.39
N LEU A 108 0.75 8.27 1.30
CA LEU A 108 -0.06 7.26 0.63
C LEU A 108 0.66 6.93 -0.68
N VAL A 109 0.99 5.67 -0.89
CA VAL A 109 1.75 5.24 -2.07
C VAL A 109 0.79 4.60 -3.07
N SER A 110 0.76 5.11 -4.28
CA SER A 110 -0.15 4.66 -5.33
C SER A 110 0.43 4.89 -6.72
N GLY A 111 0.05 4.04 -7.67
CA GLY A 111 0.29 4.28 -9.09
C GLY A 111 -0.93 4.86 -9.81
N ASP A 112 -2.03 5.07 -9.10
CA ASP A 112 -3.29 5.55 -9.68
C ASP A 112 -3.22 7.04 -9.96
N ARG A 113 -3.48 7.41 -11.23
CA ARG A 113 -3.45 8.82 -11.67
C ARG A 113 -4.47 9.69 -10.93
N HIS A 114 -5.62 9.13 -10.54
CA HIS A 114 -6.65 9.89 -9.82
C HIS A 114 -6.17 10.31 -8.43
N LEU A 115 -5.46 9.41 -7.73
CA LEU A 115 -4.88 9.74 -6.43
C LEU A 115 -3.69 10.68 -6.57
N LEU A 116 -2.79 10.40 -7.53
CA LEU A 116 -1.61 11.23 -7.77
C LEU A 116 -1.96 12.64 -8.22
N GLY A 117 -3.13 12.81 -8.86
CA GLY A 117 -3.59 14.10 -9.36
C GLY A 117 -4.36 14.96 -8.36
N LEU A 118 -4.52 14.50 -7.11
CA LEU A 118 -5.21 15.29 -6.09
C LEU A 118 -4.47 16.59 -5.80
N SER A 119 -5.22 17.71 -5.66
CA SER A 119 -4.65 18.98 -5.23
C SER A 119 -4.44 18.98 -3.73
N HIS A 120 -3.22 19.24 -3.29
CA HIS A 120 -2.85 19.36 -1.88
C HIS A 120 -3.37 18.20 -1.01
N PRO A 121 -3.08 16.94 -1.40
CA PRO A 121 -3.56 15.80 -0.62
C PRO A 121 -2.86 15.75 0.75
N GLU A 122 -3.61 15.28 1.76
CA GLU A 122 -3.07 14.99 3.08
C GLU A 122 -3.42 13.56 3.48
N PRO A 123 -2.41 12.71 3.64
CA PRO A 123 -0.97 12.95 3.38
C PRO A 123 -0.67 13.06 1.88
N PRO A 124 0.57 13.46 1.53
CA PRO A 124 0.99 13.46 0.12
C PRO A 124 0.86 12.07 -0.49
N VAL A 125 0.51 12.03 -1.77
CA VAL A 125 0.46 10.78 -2.55
C VAL A 125 1.73 10.69 -3.39
N LEU A 126 2.47 9.61 -3.22
CA LEU A 126 3.71 9.36 -3.95
C LEU A 126 3.58 8.10 -4.80
N THR A 127 4.28 8.06 -5.93
CA THR A 127 4.46 6.81 -6.68
C THR A 127 5.36 5.87 -5.88
N PRO A 128 5.31 4.54 -6.16
CA PRO A 128 6.26 3.62 -5.53
C PRO A 128 7.72 4.04 -5.72
N ARG A 129 8.08 4.50 -6.91
CA ARG A 129 9.43 4.96 -7.19
C ARG A 129 9.80 6.17 -6.35
N ALA A 130 8.91 7.15 -6.24
CA ALA A 130 9.17 8.34 -5.45
C ALA A 130 9.33 8.02 -3.96
N PHE A 131 8.52 7.11 -3.43
CA PHE A 131 8.66 6.69 -2.04
C PHE A 131 9.96 5.91 -1.81
N LEU A 132 10.33 5.03 -2.74
CA LEU A 132 11.59 4.31 -2.66
C LEU A 132 12.77 5.29 -2.61
N GLU A 133 12.78 6.30 -3.47
CA GLU A 133 13.82 7.32 -3.50
C GLU A 133 13.86 8.12 -2.19
N LEU A 134 12.69 8.44 -1.64
CA LEU A 134 12.62 9.12 -0.34
C LEU A 134 13.26 8.28 0.76
N LEU A 135 12.93 6.99 0.84
CA LEU A 135 13.51 6.10 1.84
C LEU A 135 15.02 5.97 1.68
N GLU A 136 15.50 5.87 0.45
CA GLU A 136 16.92 5.79 0.16
C GLU A 136 17.65 7.07 0.59
N SER A 137 17.03 8.24 0.35
CA SER A 137 17.62 9.52 0.73
C SER A 137 17.73 9.71 2.24
N LEU A 138 16.79 9.12 3.00
CA LEU A 138 16.81 9.19 4.46
C LEU A 138 17.81 8.23 5.09
N GLY A 139 18.22 7.19 4.36
CA GLY A 139 19.09 6.16 4.88
C GLY A 139 18.43 5.34 6.01
N PRO A 140 19.18 4.42 6.64
CA PRO A 140 18.67 3.63 7.75
C PRO A 140 18.29 4.53 8.91
N GLN A 141 17.14 4.24 9.52
CA GLN A 141 16.65 4.95 10.71
C GLN A 141 16.87 4.11 11.94
N ALA A 142 17.42 4.74 12.94
CA ALA A 142 17.68 4.07 14.23
C ALA A 142 16.37 3.85 15.00
#